data_ec91bde42e868e8d816a48dba712224d
#
_entry.id   ec91bde42e868e8d816a48dba712224d
#
_cell.length_a   1.000
_cell.length_b   1.000
_cell.length_c   1.000
_cell.angle_alpha   90.00
_cell.angle_beta   90.00
_cell.angle_gamma   90.00
#
_symmetry.space_group_name_H-M   'P 1'
#
loop_
_entity.id
_entity.type
_entity.pdbx_description
1 polymer ?
#
loop_
_entity_poly.entity_id
_entity_poly.type
_entity_poly.pdbx_seq_one_letter_code
_entity_poly.pdbx_strand_id
1 'polypeptide(L)'
;MLLAIASLALCLLVGLVIPMERLDGKGWPARAVGYPLSSVAMGTIWFLRGQKGRFPYIPTALLVTPFTLDLLGNLFRFFDTVQNFDDFLHFVNWMFLCAAFVAMFDPTNLAPWNRAALGAGFGAFAIILWEFLEYIIMQSGTTGLHLSYEDTITDLLLSSSGGLVGSLVMVRLFPKRV
;
A
#
# COMPACT_ATOMS: atom_id res chain seq x y z
N MET A 1 9.83 -10.29 -4.55
CA MET A 1 9.00 -10.79 -3.44
C MET A 1 9.83 -11.06 -2.16
N LEU A 2 10.73 -12.03 -2.14
CA LEU A 2 11.46 -12.37 -0.89
C LEU A 2 12.18 -11.18 -0.26
N LEU A 3 12.85 -10.34 -1.06
CA LEU A 3 13.49 -9.12 -0.56
C LEU A 3 12.48 -8.15 0.05
N ALA A 4 11.32 -7.94 -0.58
CA ALA A 4 10.29 -7.05 -0.05
C ALA A 4 9.75 -7.57 1.31
N ILE A 5 9.45 -8.86 1.40
CA ILE A 5 9.01 -9.49 2.66
C ILE A 5 10.09 -9.42 3.73
N ALA A 6 11.34 -9.69 3.38
CA ALA A 6 12.47 -9.60 4.31
C ALA A 6 12.68 -8.17 4.82
N SER A 7 12.57 -7.17 3.94
CA SER A 7 12.66 -5.76 4.32
C SER A 7 11.54 -5.35 5.27
N LEU A 8 10.30 -5.76 4.99
CA LEU A 8 9.16 -5.54 5.88
C LEU A 8 9.40 -6.16 7.26
N ALA A 9 9.80 -7.43 7.29
CA ALA A 9 10.06 -8.16 8.53
C ALA A 9 11.20 -7.53 9.34
N LEU A 10 12.28 -7.10 8.67
CA LEU A 10 13.39 -6.42 9.31
C LEU A 10 12.96 -5.09 9.93
N CYS A 11 12.21 -4.26 9.19
CA CYS A 11 11.72 -2.97 9.71
C CYS A 11 10.81 -3.18 10.93
N LEU A 12 9.91 -4.15 10.89
CA LEU A 12 9.05 -4.48 12.03
C LEU A 12 9.87 -4.96 13.23
N LEU A 13 10.83 -5.86 13.00
CA LEU A 13 11.69 -6.37 14.06
C LEU A 13 12.49 -5.25 14.74
N VAL A 14 13.08 -4.37 13.94
CA VAL A 14 13.83 -3.21 14.45
C VAL A 14 12.96 -2.33 15.32
N GLY A 15 11.76 -1.98 14.87
CA GLY A 15 10.86 -1.10 15.63
C GLY A 15 10.22 -1.76 16.87
N LEU A 16 10.13 -3.10 16.90
CA LEU A 16 9.61 -3.83 18.07
C LEU A 16 10.69 -4.10 19.14
N VAL A 17 11.93 -4.36 18.70
CA VAL A 17 13.00 -4.81 19.59
C VAL A 17 13.83 -3.64 20.12
N ILE A 18 14.05 -2.61 19.29
CA ILE A 18 14.86 -1.46 19.70
C ILE A 18 13.95 -0.39 20.28
N PRO A 19 14.05 -0.07 21.57
CA PRO A 19 13.26 1.03 22.16
C PRO A 19 13.61 2.36 21.50
N MET A 20 12.63 3.01 20.94
CA MET A 20 12.81 4.31 20.25
C MET A 20 11.64 5.22 20.64
N GLU A 21 11.89 6.24 21.47
CA GLU A 21 10.88 7.23 21.87
C GLU A 21 10.11 7.83 20.68
N ARG A 22 10.79 7.97 19.55
CA ARG A 22 10.17 8.48 18.30
C ARG A 22 9.08 7.60 17.71
N LEU A 23 8.97 6.34 18.14
CA LEU A 23 7.94 5.40 17.71
C LEU A 23 6.76 5.32 18.69
N ASP A 24 6.87 6.00 19.84
CA ASP A 24 5.81 6.03 20.82
C ASP A 24 4.57 6.72 20.25
N GLY A 25 3.42 6.13 20.46
CA GLY A 25 2.14 6.62 19.94
C GLY A 25 1.90 6.39 18.43
N LYS A 26 2.91 5.92 17.66
CA LYS A 26 2.79 5.69 16.20
C LYS A 26 2.14 4.34 15.82
N GLY A 27 1.41 3.70 16.74
CA GLY A 27 0.64 2.49 16.46
C GLY A 27 1.47 1.28 16.03
N TRP A 28 2.73 1.17 16.49
CA TRP A 28 3.66 0.11 16.09
C TRP A 28 3.12 -1.32 16.32
N PRO A 29 2.45 -1.63 17.45
CA PRO A 29 1.84 -2.94 17.65
C PRO A 29 0.77 -3.28 16.59
N ALA A 30 -0.05 -2.31 16.20
CA ALA A 30 -1.06 -2.51 15.16
C ALA A 30 -0.42 -2.79 13.79
N ARG A 31 0.67 -2.07 13.45
CA ARG A 31 1.48 -2.32 12.25
C ARG A 31 2.08 -3.72 12.25
N ALA A 32 2.58 -4.19 13.40
CA ALA A 32 3.17 -5.53 13.54
C ALA A 32 2.16 -6.66 13.29
N VAL A 33 0.87 -6.42 13.50
CA VAL A 33 -0.20 -7.37 13.19
C VAL A 33 -0.72 -7.18 11.77
N GLY A 34 -0.99 -5.96 11.34
CA GLY A 34 -1.64 -5.66 10.07
C GLY A 34 -0.72 -5.81 8.85
N TYR A 35 0.50 -5.31 8.92
CA TYR A 35 1.39 -5.25 7.75
C TYR A 35 1.87 -6.60 7.22
N PRO A 36 2.16 -7.63 8.07
CA PRO A 36 2.47 -8.97 7.58
C PRO A 36 1.37 -9.60 6.73
N LEU A 37 0.10 -9.20 6.90
CA LEU A 37 -1.01 -9.69 6.08
C LEU A 37 -0.78 -9.39 4.59
N SER A 38 -0.12 -8.28 4.26
CA SER A 38 0.25 -7.94 2.87
C SER A 38 1.14 -9.00 2.22
N SER A 39 1.99 -9.66 3.01
CA SER A 39 2.93 -10.67 2.54
C SER A 39 2.25 -11.97 2.10
N VAL A 40 1.09 -12.27 2.67
CA VAL A 40 0.34 -13.52 2.41
C VAL A 40 -0.90 -13.31 1.56
N ALA A 41 -1.43 -12.08 1.47
CA ALA A 41 -2.70 -11.78 0.83
C ALA A 41 -2.78 -12.28 -0.63
N MET A 42 -1.79 -11.94 -1.46
CA MET A 42 -1.79 -12.33 -2.87
C MET A 42 -1.63 -13.84 -3.06
N GLY A 43 -0.84 -14.49 -2.21
CA GLY A 43 -0.71 -15.94 -2.17
C GLY A 43 -2.01 -16.63 -1.77
N THR A 44 -2.71 -16.09 -0.78
CA THR A 44 -4.01 -16.56 -0.33
C THR A 44 -5.06 -16.43 -1.44
N ILE A 45 -5.15 -15.28 -2.10
CA ILE A 45 -6.06 -15.07 -3.23
C ILE A 45 -5.76 -16.08 -4.35
N TRP A 46 -4.50 -16.29 -4.70
CA TRP A 46 -4.08 -17.25 -5.71
C TRP A 46 -4.51 -18.69 -5.33
N PHE A 47 -4.32 -19.07 -4.07
CA PHE A 47 -4.74 -20.37 -3.55
C PHE A 47 -6.26 -20.54 -3.61
N LEU A 48 -7.03 -19.57 -3.14
CA LEU A 48 -8.50 -19.60 -3.15
C LEU A 48 -9.09 -19.64 -4.57
N ARG A 49 -8.36 -19.12 -5.55
CA ARG A 49 -8.72 -19.23 -6.99
C ARG A 49 -8.31 -20.55 -7.63
N GLY A 50 -7.92 -21.55 -6.83
CA GLY A 50 -7.57 -22.90 -7.28
C GLY A 50 -6.17 -22.96 -7.91
N GLN A 51 -5.24 -22.12 -7.49
CA GLN A 51 -3.82 -22.11 -7.92
C GLN A 51 -3.65 -21.97 -9.44
N LYS A 52 -4.56 -21.24 -10.09
CA LYS A 52 -4.51 -21.02 -11.54
C LYS A 52 -3.38 -20.04 -11.90
N GLY A 53 -2.56 -20.44 -12.87
CA GLY A 53 -1.45 -19.65 -13.34
C GLY A 53 -0.21 -19.71 -12.43
N ARG A 54 0.76 -18.82 -12.70
CA ARG A 54 1.98 -18.72 -11.89
C ARG A 54 1.70 -18.07 -10.54
N PHE A 55 2.48 -18.45 -9.53
CA PHE A 55 2.42 -17.80 -8.23
C PHE A 55 2.66 -16.27 -8.37
N PRO A 56 1.89 -15.42 -7.65
CA PRO A 56 1.88 -13.96 -7.85
C PRO A 56 3.08 -13.26 -7.19
N TYR A 57 4.30 -13.54 -7.62
CA TYR A 57 5.52 -12.94 -7.05
C TYR A 57 5.56 -11.42 -7.17
N ILE A 58 5.20 -10.88 -8.35
CA ILE A 58 5.21 -9.44 -8.61
C ILE A 58 4.09 -8.73 -7.85
N PRO A 59 2.81 -9.17 -7.94
CA PRO A 59 1.75 -8.59 -7.12
C PRO A 59 2.06 -8.57 -5.62
N THR A 60 2.63 -9.65 -5.09
CA THR A 60 3.03 -9.71 -3.68
C THR A 60 4.11 -8.68 -3.35
N ALA A 61 5.14 -8.55 -4.18
CA ALA A 61 6.20 -7.56 -3.95
C ALA A 61 5.64 -6.14 -3.97
N LEU A 62 4.79 -5.82 -4.95
CA LEU A 62 4.15 -4.52 -5.08
C LEU A 62 3.23 -4.20 -3.88
N LEU A 63 2.48 -5.20 -3.40
CA LEU A 63 1.58 -5.03 -2.25
C LEU A 63 2.35 -4.81 -0.93
N VAL A 64 3.52 -5.44 -0.75
CA VAL A 64 4.34 -5.31 0.47
C VAL A 64 5.10 -3.99 0.53
N THR A 65 5.50 -3.44 -0.61
CA THR A 65 6.35 -2.25 -0.69
C THR A 65 5.78 -1.03 0.05
N PRO A 66 4.50 -0.64 -0.08
CA PRO A 66 3.91 0.48 0.64
C PRO A 66 4.10 0.40 2.16
N PHE A 67 3.83 -0.75 2.74
CA PHE A 67 3.96 -0.97 4.17
C PHE A 67 5.42 -0.90 4.64
N THR A 68 6.36 -1.32 3.79
CA THR A 68 7.79 -1.17 4.07
C THR A 68 8.21 0.30 4.02
N LEU A 69 7.71 1.07 3.06
CA LEU A 69 8.00 2.51 2.94
C LEU A 69 7.45 3.30 4.13
N ASP A 70 6.24 2.99 4.62
CA ASP A 70 5.69 3.58 5.84
C ASP A 70 6.58 3.29 7.06
N LEU A 71 7.01 2.04 7.24
CA LEU A 71 7.90 1.69 8.35
C LEU A 71 9.24 2.43 8.26
N LEU A 72 9.84 2.51 7.07
CA LEU A 72 11.09 3.26 6.86
C LEU A 72 10.89 4.75 7.14
N GLY A 73 9.77 5.34 6.71
CA GLY A 73 9.40 6.72 7.00
C GLY A 73 9.38 7.02 8.50
N ASN A 74 8.79 6.12 9.29
CA ASN A 74 8.76 6.24 10.75
C ASN A 74 10.14 5.98 11.38
N LEU A 75 10.87 4.94 10.96
CA LEU A 75 12.18 4.59 11.50
C LEU A 75 13.22 5.68 11.25
N PHE A 76 13.19 6.32 10.10
CA PHE A 76 14.12 7.38 9.74
C PHE A 76 13.60 8.80 10.00
N ARG A 77 12.42 8.93 10.62
CA ARG A 77 11.79 10.22 10.93
C ARG A 77 11.46 11.06 9.70
N PHE A 78 11.23 10.45 8.54
CA PHE A 78 10.92 11.22 7.33
C PHE A 78 9.58 11.96 7.46
N PHE A 79 8.60 11.40 8.13
CA PHE A 79 7.34 12.09 8.45
C PHE A 79 7.54 13.34 9.32
N ASP A 80 8.60 13.37 10.15
CA ASP A 80 8.88 14.48 11.05
C ASP A 80 9.85 15.51 10.45
N THR A 81 10.66 15.12 9.47
CA THR A 81 11.83 15.93 9.00
C THR A 81 11.78 16.29 7.52
N VAL A 82 10.99 15.59 6.73
CA VAL A 82 10.87 15.85 5.28
C VAL A 82 9.48 16.41 5.00
N GLN A 83 9.43 17.67 4.58
CA GLN A 83 8.17 18.32 4.21
C GLN A 83 7.45 17.51 3.12
N ASN A 84 6.14 17.35 3.25
CA ASN A 84 5.26 16.65 2.30
C ASN A 84 5.66 15.18 2.06
N PHE A 85 6.36 14.53 3.03
CA PHE A 85 6.70 13.11 2.89
C PHE A 85 5.47 12.23 2.90
N ASP A 86 4.46 12.60 3.65
CA ASP A 86 3.16 11.92 3.69
C ASP A 86 2.46 11.99 2.33
N ASP A 87 2.33 13.17 1.77
CA ASP A 87 1.82 13.42 0.42
C ASP A 87 2.50 12.54 -0.63
N PHE A 88 3.85 12.52 -0.57
CA PHE A 88 4.66 11.66 -1.44
C PHE A 88 4.30 10.18 -1.27
N LEU A 89 4.12 9.71 -0.03
CA LEU A 89 3.74 8.33 0.24
C LEU A 89 2.32 8.02 -0.22
N HIS A 90 1.37 8.92 -0.07
CA HIS A 90 0.03 8.73 -0.61
C HIS A 90 0.09 8.46 -2.11
N PHE A 91 0.79 9.26 -2.88
CA PHE A 91 0.94 9.02 -4.32
C PHE A 91 1.66 7.69 -4.63
N VAL A 92 2.82 7.45 -4.03
CA VAL A 92 3.68 6.29 -4.34
C VAL A 92 3.07 4.98 -3.84
N ASN A 93 2.53 4.96 -2.64
CA ASN A 93 1.93 3.76 -2.07
C ASN A 93 0.70 3.32 -2.87
N TRP A 94 -0.16 4.25 -3.25
CA TRP A 94 -1.34 3.92 -4.06
C TRP A 94 -0.97 3.54 -5.49
N MET A 95 0.13 4.07 -6.04
CA MET A 95 0.69 3.60 -7.30
C MET A 95 1.06 2.10 -7.21
N PHE A 96 1.73 1.68 -6.15
CA PHE A 96 2.09 0.26 -5.95
C PHE A 96 0.87 -0.62 -5.66
N LEU A 97 -0.06 -0.17 -4.82
CA LEU A 97 -1.26 -0.94 -4.47
C LEU A 97 -2.14 -1.21 -5.69
N CYS A 98 -2.40 -0.19 -6.51
CA CYS A 98 -3.20 -0.36 -7.73
C CYS A 98 -2.47 -1.17 -8.81
N ALA A 99 -1.15 -1.02 -8.92
CA ALA A 99 -0.33 -1.87 -9.77
C ALA A 99 -0.40 -3.35 -9.32
N ALA A 100 -0.34 -3.62 -8.01
CA ALA A 100 -0.49 -4.95 -7.45
C ALA A 100 -1.87 -5.55 -7.79
N PHE A 101 -2.93 -4.74 -7.62
CA PHE A 101 -4.29 -5.14 -7.95
C PHE A 101 -4.42 -5.49 -9.43
N VAL A 102 -3.98 -4.63 -10.35
CA VAL A 102 -4.04 -4.88 -11.79
C VAL A 102 -3.23 -6.13 -12.18
N ALA A 103 -2.05 -6.33 -11.59
CA ALA A 103 -1.22 -7.49 -11.86
C ALA A 103 -1.82 -8.80 -11.35
N MET A 104 -2.57 -8.78 -10.23
CA MET A 104 -3.21 -9.95 -9.66
C MET A 104 -4.51 -10.32 -10.39
N PHE A 105 -5.28 -9.31 -10.76
CA PHE A 105 -6.57 -9.47 -11.43
C PHE A 105 -6.42 -9.22 -12.93
N ASP A 106 -5.40 -9.81 -13.57
CA ASP A 106 -5.26 -9.78 -15.02
C ASP A 106 -6.38 -10.61 -15.69
N PRO A 107 -7.53 -10.02 -15.98
CA PRO A 107 -8.60 -10.71 -16.68
C PRO A 107 -8.20 -10.72 -18.15
N THR A 108 -7.82 -11.88 -18.62
CA THR A 108 -7.36 -12.11 -20.00
C THR A 108 -8.31 -11.59 -21.09
N ASN A 109 -9.56 -11.30 -20.70
CA ASN A 109 -10.63 -10.90 -21.65
C ASN A 109 -10.91 -9.40 -21.66
N LEU A 110 -10.36 -8.59 -20.74
CA LEU A 110 -10.60 -7.15 -20.73
C LEU A 110 -9.62 -6.39 -21.61
N ALA A 111 -10.11 -5.34 -22.28
CA ALA A 111 -9.25 -4.39 -22.96
C ALA A 111 -8.28 -3.73 -21.99
N PRO A 112 -7.06 -3.34 -22.43
CA PRO A 112 -6.08 -2.71 -21.54
C PRO A 112 -6.63 -1.51 -20.78
N TRP A 113 -7.43 -0.70 -21.43
CA TRP A 113 -8.08 0.47 -20.83
C TRP A 113 -9.05 0.09 -19.69
N ASN A 114 -9.85 -0.95 -19.88
CA ASN A 114 -10.77 -1.42 -18.85
C ASN A 114 -10.04 -1.96 -17.61
N ARG A 115 -8.89 -2.60 -17.82
CA ARG A 115 -8.02 -3.05 -16.71
C ARG A 115 -7.46 -1.86 -15.94
N ALA A 116 -7.00 -0.82 -16.65
CA ALA A 116 -6.53 0.40 -16.00
C ALA A 116 -7.66 1.10 -15.22
N ALA A 117 -8.85 1.20 -15.80
CA ALA A 117 -10.02 1.79 -15.16
C ALA A 117 -10.45 1.01 -13.90
N LEU A 118 -10.41 -0.31 -13.94
CA LEU A 118 -10.69 -1.14 -12.75
C LEU A 118 -9.67 -0.92 -11.64
N GLY A 119 -8.37 -0.84 -11.98
CA GLY A 119 -7.32 -0.57 -11.01
C GLY A 119 -7.44 0.83 -10.39
N ALA A 120 -7.71 1.84 -11.20
CA ALA A 120 -7.95 3.20 -10.73
C ALA A 120 -9.21 3.31 -9.87
N GLY A 121 -10.31 2.64 -10.28
CA GLY A 121 -11.55 2.58 -9.49
C GLY A 121 -11.37 1.86 -8.16
N PHE A 122 -10.61 0.77 -8.13
CA PHE A 122 -10.21 0.11 -6.88
C PHE A 122 -9.46 1.09 -5.98
N GLY A 123 -8.45 1.81 -6.50
CA GLY A 123 -7.67 2.79 -5.76
C GLY A 123 -8.54 3.91 -5.18
N ALA A 124 -9.39 4.51 -5.99
CA ALA A 124 -10.28 5.57 -5.56
C ALA A 124 -11.28 5.14 -4.46
N PHE A 125 -11.77 3.91 -4.52
CA PHE A 125 -12.62 3.37 -3.45
C PHE A 125 -11.83 3.02 -2.19
N ALA A 126 -10.68 2.40 -2.36
CA ALA A 126 -9.89 1.91 -1.24
C ALA A 126 -9.25 3.05 -0.43
N ILE A 127 -8.87 4.20 -1.07
CA ILE A 127 -8.41 5.38 -0.31
C ILE A 127 -9.51 5.94 0.57
N ILE A 128 -10.77 5.97 0.12
CA ILE A 128 -11.89 6.43 0.96
C ILE A 128 -12.02 5.57 2.22
N LEU A 129 -11.86 4.24 2.08
CA LEU A 129 -11.87 3.33 3.23
C LEU A 129 -10.67 3.55 4.15
N TRP A 130 -9.52 3.91 3.59
CA TRP A 130 -8.31 4.23 4.35
C TRP A 130 -8.52 5.49 5.19
N GLU A 131 -9.04 6.57 4.62
CA GLU A 131 -9.37 7.80 5.34
C GLU A 131 -10.37 7.55 6.48
N PHE A 132 -11.39 6.71 6.26
CA PHE A 132 -12.28 6.29 7.34
C PHE A 132 -11.57 5.52 8.44
N LEU A 133 -10.62 4.65 8.09
CA LEU A 133 -9.82 3.91 9.07
C LEU A 133 -8.95 4.87 9.89
N GLU A 134 -8.28 5.82 9.28
CA GLU A 134 -7.48 6.83 9.97
C GLU A 134 -8.32 7.69 10.90
N TYR A 135 -9.49 8.11 10.44
CA TYR A 135 -10.44 8.81 11.30
C TYR A 135 -10.84 8.00 12.54
N ILE A 136 -11.15 6.70 12.38
CA ILE A 136 -11.49 5.82 13.51
C ILE A 136 -10.30 5.65 14.46
N ILE A 137 -9.08 5.49 13.92
CA ILE A 137 -7.84 5.35 14.69
C ILE A 137 -7.57 6.64 15.48
N MET A 138 -7.72 7.79 14.84
CA MET A 138 -7.58 9.10 15.52
C MET A 138 -8.58 9.24 16.68
N GLN A 139 -9.84 8.85 16.48
CA GLN A 139 -10.86 8.89 17.54
C GLN A 139 -10.54 7.94 18.70
N SER A 140 -9.76 6.89 18.48
CA SER A 140 -9.28 5.99 19.54
C SER A 140 -8.13 6.54 20.39
N GLY A 141 -7.68 7.76 20.09
CA GLY A 141 -6.64 8.46 20.87
C GLY A 141 -5.20 8.19 20.38
N THR A 142 -5.03 7.64 19.19
CA THR A 142 -3.70 7.50 18.56
C THR A 142 -3.15 8.88 18.21
N THR A 143 -1.91 9.15 18.64
CA THR A 143 -1.22 10.42 18.35
C THR A 143 -0.47 10.34 17.02
N GLY A 144 -0.26 11.49 16.39
CA GLY A 144 0.55 11.60 15.15
C GLY A 144 -0.25 11.49 13.84
N LEU A 145 -1.57 11.35 13.90
CA LEU A 145 -2.45 11.56 12.75
C LEU A 145 -2.96 13.01 12.79
N HIS A 146 -2.68 13.78 11.77
CA HIS A 146 -3.13 15.16 11.61
C HIS A 146 -4.21 15.20 10.54
N LEU A 147 -5.42 14.79 10.89
CA LEU A 147 -6.55 14.83 9.97
C LEU A 147 -7.16 16.23 9.96
N SER A 148 -6.90 16.97 8.90
CA SER A 148 -7.61 18.18 8.52
C SER A 148 -8.41 17.93 7.23
N TYR A 149 -9.36 18.80 6.94
CA TYR A 149 -10.09 18.70 5.67
C TYR A 149 -9.17 18.85 4.46
N GLU A 150 -8.17 19.76 4.53
CA GLU A 150 -7.19 19.95 3.47
C GLU A 150 -6.31 18.73 3.28
N ASP A 151 -5.84 18.15 4.36
CA ASP A 151 -5.03 16.93 4.39
C ASP A 151 -5.78 15.77 3.70
N THR A 152 -6.98 15.45 4.19
CA THR A 152 -7.82 14.40 3.60
C THR A 152 -8.08 14.61 2.11
N ILE A 153 -8.36 15.84 1.66
CA ILE A 153 -8.59 16.13 0.22
C ILE A 153 -7.31 15.95 -0.60
N THR A 154 -6.17 16.36 -0.06
CA THR A 154 -4.86 16.18 -0.71
C THR A 154 -4.54 14.69 -0.84
N ASP A 155 -4.76 13.91 0.20
CA ASP A 155 -4.54 12.47 0.24
C ASP A 155 -5.43 11.71 -0.74
N LEU A 156 -6.71 12.07 -0.81
CA LEU A 156 -7.63 11.53 -1.82
C LEU A 156 -7.16 11.82 -3.24
N LEU A 157 -6.69 13.04 -3.51
CA LEU A 157 -6.22 13.45 -4.84
C LEU A 157 -4.92 12.72 -5.22
N LEU A 158 -3.92 12.72 -4.32
CA LEU A 158 -2.62 12.11 -4.58
C LEU A 158 -2.72 10.60 -4.69
N SER A 159 -3.48 9.96 -3.82
CA SER A 159 -3.71 8.52 -3.84
C SER A 159 -4.47 8.08 -5.10
N SER A 160 -5.52 8.80 -5.48
CA SER A 160 -6.27 8.50 -6.71
C SER A 160 -5.39 8.69 -7.95
N SER A 161 -4.56 9.74 -7.97
CA SER A 161 -3.62 10.01 -9.06
C SER A 161 -2.54 8.95 -9.14
N GLY A 162 -1.93 8.57 -8.01
CA GLY A 162 -0.96 7.49 -7.92
C GLY A 162 -1.56 6.16 -8.37
N GLY A 163 -2.77 5.84 -7.92
CA GLY A 163 -3.50 4.65 -8.32
C GLY A 163 -3.76 4.56 -9.83
N LEU A 164 -4.14 5.68 -10.45
CA LEU A 164 -4.28 5.77 -11.92
C LEU A 164 -2.95 5.51 -12.63
N VAL A 165 -1.88 6.17 -12.19
CA VAL A 165 -0.53 6.00 -12.77
C VAL A 165 -0.06 4.55 -12.64
N GLY A 166 -0.17 3.94 -11.46
CA GLY A 166 0.21 2.55 -11.21
C GLY A 166 -0.57 1.56 -12.09
N SER A 167 -1.86 1.79 -12.25
CA SER A 167 -2.74 0.99 -13.11
C SER A 167 -2.33 1.08 -14.58
N LEU A 168 -2.06 2.29 -15.09
CA LEU A 168 -1.62 2.51 -16.47
C LEU A 168 -0.24 1.91 -16.76
N VAL A 169 0.71 2.09 -15.84
CA VAL A 169 2.07 1.51 -15.95
C VAL A 169 1.98 0.00 -16.00
N MET A 170 1.20 -0.63 -15.10
CA MET A 170 1.08 -2.08 -15.05
C MET A 170 0.46 -2.65 -16.31
N VAL A 171 -0.57 -2.03 -16.86
CA VAL A 171 -1.20 -2.46 -18.11
C VAL A 171 -0.22 -2.39 -19.30
N ARG A 172 0.68 -1.41 -19.32
CA ARG A 172 1.72 -1.27 -20.37
C ARG A 172 2.85 -2.27 -20.22
N LEU A 173 3.30 -2.53 -19.00
CA LEU A 173 4.39 -3.49 -18.73
C LEU A 173 3.96 -4.94 -18.96
N PHE A 174 2.68 -5.24 -18.76
CA PHE A 174 2.10 -6.57 -18.95
C PHE A 174 0.94 -6.49 -19.97
N PRO A 175 1.25 -6.16 -21.23
CA PRO A 175 0.26 -6.21 -22.30
C PRO A 175 -0.27 -7.63 -22.44
N LYS A 176 -1.51 -7.76 -22.92
CA LYS A 176 -2.05 -9.08 -23.28
C LYS A 176 -1.07 -9.81 -24.17
N ARG A 177 -0.73 -11.05 -23.82
CA ARG A 177 -0.20 -11.98 -24.82
C ARG A 177 -1.37 -12.34 -25.73
N VAL A 178 -1.32 -11.83 -26.95
CA VAL A 178 -2.21 -12.21 -28.05
C VAL A 178 -2.00 -13.68 -28.37
#